data_41b7e1e33a3983b2becfda7504cd44ec
#
_entry.id   41b7e1e33a3983b2becfda7504cd44ec
#
_cell.length_a   1.000
_cell.length_b   1.000
_cell.length_c   1.000
_cell.angle_alpha   90.00
_cell.angle_beta   90.00
_cell.angle_gamma   90.00
#
_symmetry.space_group_name_H-M   'P 1'
#
loop_
_entity.id
_entity.type
_entity.pdbx_description
1 polymer ?
#
loop_
_entity_poly.entity_id
_entity_poly.type
_entity_poly.pdbx_seq_one_letter_code
_entity_poly.pdbx_strand_id
1 'polypeptide(L)'
;MVNFEAAKAICDMRDVTDAECIQAIHVLQLFLTSPRAVTKFAAIRILHNFATFKPQAVNPCNPDIELLISNSNRSIATFAITTLLKTGNEASVDRLMKQISGFMSEITDEFKITIVEAIRTLCLKFPNKQAGMLAFLSGILRDEGGYEFKRAVVESMFDLIKFVPESKEDALAHLCEFIEDCEFTKLAVRILHLLGLEGPKTSQPTKYIRYIYNRVVLENAVVRAAAVTALAKFGVGQKDPEVKRSVTVLLTRCLDDVDDEVRDRAALNLRLMTEPDEMADRFIKNENMFSLPYFEHQLVMYVTAEDKSIFDNPFDVSTIPVVTKEQADAE
;
A
#
# COMPACT_ATOMS: atom_id res chain seq x y z
N MET A 1 9.99 18.03 -37.35
CA MET A 1 8.58 18.02 -36.87
C MET A 1 7.80 16.87 -37.52
N VAL A 2 7.74 16.76 -38.87
CA VAL A 2 6.95 15.70 -39.55
C VAL A 2 7.34 14.29 -39.05
N ASN A 3 8.61 13.96 -38.98
CA ASN A 3 9.08 12.63 -38.50
C ASN A 3 8.72 12.39 -37.04
N PHE A 4 8.66 13.43 -36.22
CA PHE A 4 8.25 13.32 -34.83
C PHE A 4 6.76 13.00 -34.70
N GLU A 5 5.90 13.74 -35.42
CA GLU A 5 4.45 13.50 -35.40
C GLU A 5 4.10 12.15 -36.03
N ALA A 6 4.81 11.71 -37.04
CA ALA A 6 4.65 10.38 -37.63
C ALA A 6 5.02 9.27 -36.62
N ALA A 7 6.16 9.41 -35.94
CA ALA A 7 6.59 8.46 -34.92
C ALA A 7 5.61 8.40 -33.73
N LYS A 8 5.11 9.56 -33.30
CA LYS A 8 4.07 9.66 -32.27
C LYS A 8 2.79 8.93 -32.72
N ALA A 9 2.30 9.22 -33.92
CA ALA A 9 1.10 8.59 -34.45
C ALA A 9 1.23 7.06 -34.50
N ILE A 10 2.38 6.55 -34.92
CA ILE A 10 2.67 5.11 -34.95
C ILE A 10 2.63 4.53 -33.52
N CYS A 11 3.24 5.20 -32.53
CA CYS A 11 3.22 4.74 -31.13
C CYS A 11 1.83 4.79 -30.48
N ASP A 12 0.93 5.64 -30.97
CA ASP A 12 -0.45 5.77 -30.46
C ASP A 12 -1.42 4.76 -31.14
N MET A 13 -1.04 4.10 -32.23
CA MET A 13 -1.82 3.08 -32.92
C MET A 13 -1.81 1.74 -32.17
N ARG A 14 -2.92 1.03 -32.12
CA ARG A 14 -3.04 -0.26 -31.42
C ARG A 14 -2.49 -1.46 -32.20
N ASP A 15 -2.64 -1.46 -33.53
CA ASP A 15 -2.33 -2.58 -34.41
C ASP A 15 -1.05 -2.32 -35.24
N VAL A 16 0.05 -1.96 -34.54
CA VAL A 16 1.34 -1.67 -35.17
C VAL A 16 2.23 -2.90 -35.14
N THR A 17 2.87 -3.19 -36.27
CA THR A 17 3.86 -4.26 -36.39
C THR A 17 5.15 -3.89 -35.64
N ASP A 18 5.91 -4.90 -35.21
CA ASP A 18 7.16 -4.65 -34.47
C ASP A 18 8.21 -3.91 -35.34
N ALA A 19 8.21 -4.13 -36.68
CA ALA A 19 9.11 -3.42 -37.59
C ALA A 19 8.81 -1.92 -37.66
N GLU A 20 7.54 -1.53 -37.71
CA GLU A 20 7.12 -0.12 -37.70
C GLU A 20 7.40 0.53 -36.35
N CYS A 21 7.17 -0.20 -35.23
CA CYS A 21 7.53 0.26 -33.90
C CYS A 21 9.01 0.58 -33.79
N ILE A 22 9.91 -0.29 -34.25
CA ILE A 22 11.35 -0.11 -34.18
C ILE A 22 11.78 1.18 -34.90
N GLN A 23 11.22 1.44 -36.07
CA GLN A 23 11.54 2.66 -36.83
C GLN A 23 11.04 3.93 -36.09
N ALA A 24 9.82 3.90 -35.55
CA ALA A 24 9.28 5.02 -34.80
C ALA A 24 10.09 5.29 -33.53
N ILE A 25 10.47 4.24 -32.80
CA ILE A 25 11.30 4.34 -31.60
C ILE A 25 12.69 4.90 -31.91
N HIS A 26 13.32 4.46 -33.01
CA HIS A 26 14.62 5.00 -33.43
C HIS A 26 14.56 6.51 -33.73
N VAL A 27 13.47 6.96 -34.36
CA VAL A 27 13.25 8.40 -34.56
C VAL A 27 13.12 9.13 -33.23
N LEU A 28 12.33 8.59 -32.26
CA LEU A 28 12.19 9.19 -30.93
C LEU A 28 13.51 9.20 -30.15
N GLN A 29 14.33 8.15 -30.28
CA GLN A 29 15.66 8.07 -29.69
C GLN A 29 16.56 9.23 -30.12
N LEU A 30 16.57 9.59 -31.42
CA LEU A 30 17.30 10.77 -31.91
C LEU A 30 16.84 12.07 -31.24
N PHE A 31 15.57 12.19 -30.87
CA PHE A 31 15.06 13.37 -30.17
C PHE A 31 15.43 13.41 -28.69
N LEU A 32 15.80 12.30 -28.05
CA LEU A 32 16.31 12.27 -26.67
C LEU A 32 17.67 13.01 -26.55
N THR A 33 18.47 12.99 -27.58
CA THR A 33 19.79 13.68 -27.64
C THR A 33 19.70 15.16 -28.03
N SER A 34 18.49 15.65 -28.37
CA SER A 34 18.29 17.05 -28.80
C SER A 34 18.72 18.05 -27.70
N PRO A 35 19.31 19.19 -28.07
CA PRO A 35 19.69 20.24 -27.10
C PRO A 35 18.47 20.93 -26.48
N ARG A 36 17.28 20.84 -27.08
CA ARG A 36 16.07 21.50 -26.63
C ARG A 36 15.31 20.65 -25.60
N ALA A 37 15.12 21.17 -24.40
CA ALA A 37 14.40 20.48 -23.33
C ALA A 37 12.97 20.07 -23.71
N VAL A 38 12.24 20.92 -24.44
CA VAL A 38 10.88 20.62 -24.90
C VAL A 38 10.84 19.40 -25.82
N THR A 39 11.82 19.26 -26.71
CA THR A 39 11.90 18.13 -27.64
C THR A 39 12.23 16.83 -26.90
N LYS A 40 13.19 16.88 -25.96
CA LYS A 40 13.50 15.76 -25.05
C LYS A 40 12.28 15.32 -24.26
N PHE A 41 11.59 16.28 -23.66
CA PHE A 41 10.38 16.00 -22.86
C PHE A 41 9.29 15.33 -23.70
N ALA A 42 9.03 15.84 -24.90
CA ALA A 42 8.04 15.26 -25.79
C ALA A 42 8.40 13.80 -26.17
N ALA A 43 9.67 13.55 -26.52
CA ALA A 43 10.14 12.22 -26.89
C ALA A 43 10.06 11.23 -25.72
N ILE A 44 10.58 11.59 -24.55
CA ILE A 44 10.56 10.69 -23.38
C ILE A 44 9.13 10.40 -22.91
N ARG A 45 8.21 11.35 -23.00
CA ARG A 45 6.81 11.15 -22.65
C ARG A 45 6.13 10.11 -23.56
N ILE A 46 6.40 10.15 -24.88
CA ILE A 46 5.85 9.16 -25.82
C ILE A 46 6.44 7.79 -25.53
N LEU A 47 7.76 7.68 -25.33
CA LEU A 47 8.42 6.43 -24.99
C LEU A 47 7.92 5.86 -23.65
N HIS A 48 7.68 6.71 -22.67
CA HIS A 48 7.10 6.32 -21.37
C HIS A 48 5.71 5.69 -21.53
N ASN A 49 4.84 6.32 -22.31
CA ASN A 49 3.50 5.80 -22.57
C ASN A 49 3.57 4.49 -23.34
N PHE A 50 4.41 4.42 -24.37
CA PHE A 50 4.57 3.24 -25.18
C PHE A 50 5.20 2.06 -24.41
N ALA A 51 6.11 2.32 -23.48
CA ALA A 51 6.71 1.31 -22.59
C ALA A 51 5.68 0.61 -21.67
N THR A 52 4.49 1.19 -21.48
CA THR A 52 3.41 0.54 -20.73
C THR A 52 2.84 -0.67 -21.48
N PHE A 53 2.80 -0.60 -22.81
CA PHE A 53 2.23 -1.65 -23.66
C PHE A 53 3.29 -2.59 -24.23
N LYS A 54 4.42 -2.03 -24.73
CA LYS A 54 5.53 -2.77 -25.34
C LYS A 54 6.88 -2.38 -24.73
N PRO A 55 7.19 -2.77 -23.48
CA PRO A 55 8.43 -2.35 -22.81
C PRO A 55 9.69 -2.86 -23.52
N GLN A 56 9.62 -4.04 -24.13
CA GLN A 56 10.76 -4.64 -24.83
C GLN A 56 11.21 -3.84 -26.07
N ALA A 57 10.28 -3.23 -26.77
CA ALA A 57 10.57 -2.40 -27.94
C ALA A 57 11.35 -1.13 -27.57
N VAL A 58 11.16 -0.61 -26.35
CA VAL A 58 11.85 0.61 -25.84
C VAL A 58 13.24 0.30 -25.26
N ASN A 59 13.56 -0.95 -24.94
CA ASN A 59 14.84 -1.34 -24.34
C ASN A 59 16.08 -0.79 -25.06
N PRO A 60 16.16 -0.71 -26.40
CA PRO A 60 17.30 -0.13 -27.08
C PRO A 60 17.59 1.33 -26.73
N CYS A 61 16.57 2.06 -26.28
CA CYS A 61 16.70 3.47 -25.86
C CYS A 61 17.22 3.64 -24.42
N ASN A 62 17.30 2.57 -23.63
CA ASN A 62 17.66 2.65 -22.21
C ASN A 62 18.98 3.38 -21.95
N PRO A 63 20.09 3.19 -22.73
CA PRO A 63 21.31 3.93 -22.51
C PRO A 63 21.15 5.45 -22.63
N ASP A 64 20.36 5.91 -23.61
CA ASP A 64 20.10 7.34 -23.82
C ASP A 64 19.16 7.89 -22.75
N ILE A 65 18.19 7.09 -22.30
CA ILE A 65 17.29 7.45 -21.23
C ILE A 65 18.02 7.56 -19.89
N GLU A 66 19.00 6.69 -19.62
CA GLU A 66 19.83 6.76 -18.39
C GLU A 66 20.58 8.10 -18.29
N LEU A 67 21.04 8.68 -19.40
CA LEU A 67 21.67 9.99 -19.40
C LEU A 67 20.72 11.13 -19.00
N LEU A 68 19.41 10.92 -19.15
CA LEU A 68 18.41 11.91 -18.78
C LEU A 68 18.05 11.93 -17.29
N ILE A 69 18.49 10.95 -16.50
CA ILE A 69 18.26 10.92 -15.04
C ILE A 69 18.87 12.16 -14.37
N SER A 70 20.06 12.58 -14.82
CA SER A 70 20.76 13.76 -14.30
C SER A 70 20.33 15.07 -14.94
N ASN A 71 19.21 15.12 -15.66
CA ASN A 71 18.73 16.32 -16.33
C ASN A 71 18.28 17.38 -15.31
N SER A 72 18.61 18.65 -15.56
CA SER A 72 18.18 19.78 -14.73
C SER A 72 16.65 19.96 -14.69
N ASN A 73 15.96 19.53 -15.74
CA ASN A 73 14.50 19.50 -15.76
C ASN A 73 13.98 18.23 -15.06
N ARG A 74 13.44 18.40 -13.88
CA ARG A 74 12.97 17.30 -13.01
C ARG A 74 11.86 16.46 -13.67
N SER A 75 11.01 17.05 -14.48
CA SER A 75 9.98 16.30 -15.22
C SER A 75 10.61 15.33 -16.24
N ILE A 76 11.66 15.74 -16.95
CA ILE A 76 12.39 14.86 -17.87
C ILE A 76 13.06 13.73 -17.10
N ALA A 77 13.73 14.03 -15.99
CA ALA A 77 14.39 13.05 -15.15
C ALA A 77 13.40 12.03 -14.57
N THR A 78 12.23 12.48 -14.12
CA THR A 78 11.18 11.59 -13.59
C THR A 78 10.63 10.66 -14.67
N PHE A 79 10.33 11.18 -15.87
CA PHE A 79 9.92 10.33 -16.99
C PHE A 79 11.01 9.34 -17.41
N ALA A 80 12.28 9.74 -17.35
CA ALA A 80 13.42 8.85 -17.64
C ALA A 80 13.46 7.69 -16.62
N ILE A 81 13.41 8.00 -15.32
CA ILE A 81 13.42 7.02 -14.24
C ILE A 81 12.24 6.05 -14.38
N THR A 82 11.03 6.58 -14.51
CA THR A 82 9.81 5.75 -14.60
C THR A 82 9.77 4.89 -15.87
N THR A 83 10.34 5.38 -16.99
CA THR A 83 10.49 4.59 -18.21
C THR A 83 11.48 3.46 -18.00
N LEU A 84 12.65 3.74 -17.41
CA LEU A 84 13.65 2.72 -17.09
C LEU A 84 13.13 1.66 -16.11
N LEU A 85 12.29 2.04 -15.15
CA LEU A 85 11.65 1.09 -14.25
C LEU A 85 10.65 0.18 -15.00
N LYS A 86 9.96 0.69 -16.02
CA LYS A 86 9.07 -0.13 -16.87
C LYS A 86 9.82 -1.06 -17.81
N THR A 87 10.91 -0.58 -18.41
CA THR A 87 11.73 -1.31 -19.40
C THR A 87 12.86 -2.12 -18.78
N GLY A 88 13.20 -1.86 -17.51
CA GLY A 88 14.34 -2.45 -16.82
C GLY A 88 14.28 -3.98 -16.75
N ASN A 89 15.46 -4.58 -16.79
CA ASN A 89 15.67 -6.00 -16.55
C ASN A 89 16.16 -6.22 -15.11
N GLU A 90 16.10 -7.45 -14.63
CA GLU A 90 16.50 -7.81 -13.28
C GLU A 90 17.93 -7.39 -12.92
N ALA A 91 18.86 -7.47 -13.89
CA ALA A 91 20.26 -7.09 -13.69
C ALA A 91 20.47 -5.59 -13.48
N SER A 92 19.59 -4.74 -14.02
CA SER A 92 19.68 -3.28 -13.91
C SER A 92 19.03 -2.70 -12.65
N VAL A 93 18.17 -3.47 -11.99
CA VAL A 93 17.36 -2.99 -10.84
C VAL A 93 18.23 -2.39 -9.73
N ASP A 94 19.26 -3.09 -9.28
CA ASP A 94 20.08 -2.64 -8.15
C ASP A 94 20.82 -1.32 -8.46
N ARG A 95 21.25 -1.15 -9.71
CA ARG A 95 21.89 0.08 -10.18
C ARG A 95 20.89 1.23 -10.26
N LEU A 96 19.71 0.99 -10.82
CA LEU A 96 18.63 1.98 -10.90
C LEU A 96 18.19 2.43 -9.52
N MET A 97 18.04 1.51 -8.56
CA MET A 97 17.63 1.85 -7.18
C MET A 97 18.63 2.79 -6.50
N LYS A 98 19.93 2.58 -6.71
CA LYS A 98 20.98 3.49 -6.19
C LYS A 98 20.92 4.89 -6.81
N GLN A 99 20.70 4.98 -8.12
CA GLN A 99 20.58 6.26 -8.83
C GLN A 99 19.32 7.02 -8.36
N ILE A 100 18.20 6.31 -8.22
CA ILE A 100 16.92 6.88 -7.77
C ILE A 100 17.04 7.39 -6.34
N SER A 101 17.71 6.67 -5.45
CA SER A 101 17.88 7.09 -4.04
C SER A 101 18.51 8.48 -3.92
N GLY A 102 19.54 8.76 -4.72
CA GLY A 102 20.14 10.09 -4.75
C GLY A 102 19.22 11.18 -5.32
N PHE A 103 18.32 10.81 -6.22
CA PHE A 103 17.40 11.75 -6.86
C PHE A 103 16.17 12.11 -6.01
N MET A 104 15.73 11.20 -5.12
CA MET A 104 14.53 11.38 -4.31
C MET A 104 14.58 12.61 -3.41
N SER A 105 15.75 12.98 -2.89
CA SER A 105 15.91 14.15 -2.03
C SER A 105 15.74 15.50 -2.74
N GLU A 106 15.80 15.51 -4.07
CA GLU A 106 15.83 16.73 -4.88
C GLU A 106 14.49 17.04 -5.58
N ILE A 107 13.46 16.22 -5.41
CA ILE A 107 12.19 16.32 -6.12
C ILE A 107 11.01 16.54 -5.17
N THR A 108 9.91 17.10 -5.71
CA THR A 108 8.66 17.29 -4.97
C THR A 108 7.92 15.97 -4.76
N ASP A 109 7.04 15.94 -3.77
CA ASP A 109 6.28 14.74 -3.39
C ASP A 109 5.46 14.16 -4.55
N GLU A 110 4.93 14.98 -5.46
CA GLU A 110 4.19 14.51 -6.65
C GLU A 110 5.06 13.61 -7.54
N PHE A 111 6.31 14.00 -7.77
CA PHE A 111 7.24 13.18 -8.53
C PHE A 111 7.70 11.96 -7.74
N LYS A 112 7.88 12.08 -6.42
CA LYS A 112 8.20 10.95 -5.55
C LYS A 112 7.11 9.87 -5.63
N ILE A 113 5.83 10.26 -5.58
CA ILE A 113 4.68 9.34 -5.71
C ILE A 113 4.76 8.56 -7.02
N THR A 114 4.98 9.25 -8.15
CA THR A 114 5.07 8.61 -9.46
C THR A 114 6.21 7.59 -9.53
N ILE A 115 7.35 7.87 -8.89
CA ILE A 115 8.48 6.93 -8.81
C ILE A 115 8.13 5.73 -7.91
N VAL A 116 7.50 5.96 -6.76
CA VAL A 116 7.07 4.90 -5.84
C VAL A 116 6.11 3.93 -6.52
N GLU A 117 5.13 4.43 -7.29
CA GLU A 117 4.20 3.60 -8.06
C GLU A 117 4.92 2.76 -9.13
N ALA A 118 5.92 3.34 -9.79
CA ALA A 118 6.74 2.60 -10.76
C ALA A 118 7.59 1.51 -10.07
N ILE A 119 8.15 1.78 -8.90
CA ILE A 119 8.88 0.80 -8.08
C ILE A 119 7.95 -0.30 -7.60
N ARG A 120 6.75 0.03 -7.14
CA ARG A 120 5.71 -0.95 -6.79
C ARG A 120 5.45 -1.95 -7.91
N THR A 121 5.28 -1.46 -9.13
CA THR A 121 5.09 -2.30 -10.32
C THR A 121 6.32 -3.19 -10.58
N LEU A 122 7.52 -2.65 -10.38
CA LEU A 122 8.77 -3.38 -10.54
C LEU A 122 8.96 -4.48 -9.49
N CYS A 123 8.57 -4.22 -8.24
CA CYS A 123 8.59 -5.19 -7.14
C CYS A 123 7.75 -6.43 -7.45
N LEU A 124 6.58 -6.22 -8.02
CA LEU A 124 5.68 -7.31 -8.43
C LEU A 124 6.21 -8.08 -9.63
N LYS A 125 6.96 -7.40 -10.52
CA LYS A 125 7.57 -8.03 -11.70
C LYS A 125 8.80 -8.88 -11.37
N PHE A 126 9.61 -8.46 -10.38
CA PHE A 126 10.87 -9.12 -9.99
C PHE A 126 10.91 -9.43 -8.48
N PRO A 127 10.17 -10.44 -8.01
CA PRO A 127 10.13 -10.79 -6.60
C PRO A 127 11.51 -11.11 -5.98
N ASN A 128 12.44 -11.67 -6.78
CA ASN A 128 13.80 -12.00 -6.33
C ASN A 128 14.62 -10.79 -5.87
N LYS A 129 14.24 -9.57 -6.28
CA LYS A 129 14.90 -8.30 -5.91
C LYS A 129 14.20 -7.55 -4.78
N GLN A 130 13.21 -8.16 -4.18
CA GLN A 130 12.37 -7.56 -3.15
C GLN A 130 13.15 -6.92 -2.00
N ALA A 131 14.21 -7.58 -1.49
CA ALA A 131 14.96 -7.09 -0.33
C ALA A 131 15.57 -5.70 -0.56
N GLY A 132 16.18 -5.47 -1.75
CA GLY A 132 16.74 -4.17 -2.11
C GLY A 132 15.68 -3.09 -2.30
N MET A 133 14.56 -3.46 -2.90
CA MET A 133 13.42 -2.55 -3.12
C MET A 133 12.71 -2.21 -1.81
N LEU A 134 12.54 -3.20 -0.92
CA LEU A 134 11.96 -2.98 0.41
C LEU A 134 12.86 -2.08 1.27
N ALA A 135 14.18 -2.30 1.26
CA ALA A 135 15.13 -1.43 1.94
C ALA A 135 15.06 0.02 1.44
N PHE A 136 14.89 0.20 0.13
CA PHE A 136 14.68 1.52 -0.46
C PHE A 136 13.36 2.14 0.03
N LEU A 137 12.23 1.43 -0.05
CA LEU A 137 10.91 1.91 0.41
C LEU A 137 10.95 2.27 1.90
N SER A 138 11.58 1.45 2.72
CA SER A 138 11.79 1.73 4.14
C SER A 138 12.65 2.98 4.38
N GLY A 139 13.68 3.19 3.57
CA GLY A 139 14.53 4.39 3.63
C GLY A 139 13.71 5.66 3.38
N ILE A 140 13.01 5.73 2.24
CA ILE A 140 12.21 6.91 1.87
C ILE A 140 10.97 7.11 2.77
N LEU A 141 10.52 6.05 3.45
CA LEU A 141 9.44 6.16 4.41
C LEU A 141 9.84 7.00 5.65
N ARG A 142 11.15 7.04 5.98
CA ARG A 142 11.70 7.85 7.07
C ARG A 142 12.02 9.29 6.66
N ASP A 143 12.15 9.54 5.35
CA ASP A 143 12.41 10.90 4.84
C ASP A 143 11.22 11.83 5.11
N GLU A 144 11.44 13.13 5.09
CA GLU A 144 10.37 14.13 5.15
C GLU A 144 9.44 14.01 3.95
N GLY A 145 8.13 14.18 4.16
CA GLY A 145 7.15 14.15 3.08
C GLY A 145 5.72 14.23 3.57
N GLY A 146 4.83 14.68 2.69
CA GLY A 146 3.41 14.83 2.98
C GLY A 146 2.65 13.49 3.05
N TYR A 147 1.40 13.58 3.50
CA TYR A 147 0.51 12.43 3.69
C TYR A 147 0.40 11.52 2.44
N GLU A 148 0.17 12.12 1.27
CA GLU A 148 -0.03 11.35 0.04
C GLU A 148 1.22 10.56 -0.38
N PHE A 149 2.39 11.14 -0.19
CA PHE A 149 3.66 10.44 -0.44
C PHE A 149 3.85 9.27 0.53
N LYS A 150 3.69 9.50 1.83
CA LYS A 150 3.81 8.43 2.84
C LYS A 150 2.78 7.33 2.60
N ARG A 151 1.55 7.71 2.24
CA ARG A 151 0.51 6.76 1.87
C ARG A 151 0.92 5.88 0.69
N ALA A 152 1.44 6.48 -0.40
CA ALA A 152 1.88 5.71 -1.57
C ALA A 152 2.97 4.70 -1.23
N VAL A 153 3.92 5.06 -0.35
CA VAL A 153 4.98 4.14 0.11
C VAL A 153 4.39 3.00 0.93
N VAL A 154 3.51 3.31 1.89
CA VAL A 154 2.85 2.29 2.74
C VAL A 154 1.98 1.35 1.92
N GLU A 155 1.20 1.85 0.94
CA GLU A 155 0.42 1.01 0.03
C GLU A 155 1.31 0.08 -0.80
N SER A 156 2.47 0.55 -1.24
CA SER A 156 3.44 -0.29 -1.95
C SER A 156 3.97 -1.41 -1.06
N MET A 157 4.21 -1.14 0.23
CA MET A 157 4.59 -2.16 1.21
C MET A 157 3.44 -3.15 1.49
N PHE A 158 2.19 -2.68 1.53
CA PHE A 158 1.01 -3.56 1.68
C PHE A 158 0.90 -4.56 0.54
N ASP A 159 1.15 -4.12 -0.69
CA ASP A 159 1.14 -5.02 -1.83
C ASP A 159 2.29 -6.03 -1.80
N LEU A 160 3.48 -5.63 -1.33
CA LEU A 160 4.57 -6.58 -1.11
C LEU A 160 4.19 -7.66 -0.10
N ILE A 161 3.58 -7.27 1.02
CA ILE A 161 3.09 -8.22 2.04
C ILE A 161 2.05 -9.18 1.46
N LYS A 162 1.18 -8.69 0.57
CA LYS A 162 0.11 -9.47 -0.03
C LYS A 162 0.58 -10.42 -1.12
N PHE A 163 1.49 -9.98 -1.99
CA PHE A 163 1.85 -10.68 -3.22
C PHE A 163 3.22 -11.34 -3.20
N VAL A 164 4.11 -10.97 -2.26
CA VAL A 164 5.48 -11.49 -2.13
C VAL A 164 5.71 -12.05 -0.72
N PRO A 165 5.40 -13.33 -0.49
CA PRO A 165 5.44 -13.93 0.86
C PRO A 165 6.80 -13.80 1.58
N GLU A 166 7.91 -13.86 0.83
CA GLU A 166 9.26 -13.77 1.39
C GLU A 166 9.56 -12.39 1.99
N SER A 167 8.89 -11.32 1.53
CA SER A 167 9.09 -9.95 2.04
C SER A 167 8.23 -9.62 3.25
N LYS A 168 7.30 -10.49 3.62
CA LYS A 168 6.22 -10.19 4.57
C LYS A 168 6.75 -9.80 5.95
N GLU A 169 7.63 -10.59 6.55
CA GLU A 169 8.11 -10.34 7.91
C GLU A 169 8.97 -9.07 7.99
N ASP A 170 9.81 -8.85 6.99
CA ASP A 170 10.65 -7.64 6.91
C ASP A 170 9.81 -6.38 6.67
N ALA A 171 8.83 -6.45 5.77
CA ALA A 171 7.93 -5.34 5.52
C ALA A 171 7.09 -4.97 6.75
N LEU A 172 6.55 -5.97 7.46
CA LEU A 172 5.83 -5.75 8.72
C LEU A 172 6.74 -5.13 9.79
N ALA A 173 8.02 -5.54 9.88
CA ALA A 173 8.97 -4.96 10.80
C ALA A 173 9.22 -3.47 10.51
N HIS A 174 9.42 -3.10 9.24
CA HIS A 174 9.59 -1.70 8.83
C HIS A 174 8.33 -0.84 9.08
N LEU A 175 7.14 -1.40 8.89
CA LEU A 175 5.89 -0.72 9.22
C LEU A 175 5.73 -0.52 10.74
N CYS A 176 6.19 -1.47 11.56
CA CYS A 176 6.22 -1.33 13.01
C CYS A 176 7.15 -0.20 13.48
N GLU A 177 8.32 -0.07 12.85
CA GLU A 177 9.23 1.04 13.14
C GLU A 177 8.61 2.37 12.73
N PHE A 178 8.03 2.43 11.54
CA PHE A 178 7.42 3.66 11.03
C PHE A 178 6.23 4.14 11.86
N ILE A 179 5.41 3.22 12.39
CA ILE A 179 4.20 3.62 13.15
C ILE A 179 4.56 4.30 14.47
N GLU A 180 5.79 4.14 14.98
CA GLU A 180 6.24 4.80 16.21
C GLU A 180 6.31 6.32 16.05
N ASP A 181 6.68 6.80 14.86
CA ASP A 181 6.85 8.22 14.55
C ASP A 181 5.81 8.74 13.55
N CYS A 182 4.73 7.98 13.31
CA CYS A 182 3.73 8.34 12.30
C CYS A 182 2.78 9.43 12.79
N GLU A 183 2.88 10.63 12.26
CA GLU A 183 2.01 11.78 12.58
C GLU A 183 0.61 11.69 11.93
N PHE A 184 0.41 10.78 10.98
CA PHE A 184 -0.82 10.68 10.19
C PHE A 184 -1.78 9.65 10.79
N THR A 185 -2.77 10.08 11.56
CA THR A 185 -3.76 9.22 12.22
C THR A 185 -4.40 8.19 11.28
N LYS A 186 -4.83 8.61 10.08
CA LYS A 186 -5.45 7.70 9.11
C LYS A 186 -4.49 6.61 8.64
N LEU A 187 -3.22 6.93 8.48
CA LEU A 187 -2.21 5.99 8.03
C LEU A 187 -1.84 5.02 9.15
N ALA A 188 -1.68 5.53 10.39
CA ALA A 188 -1.45 4.70 11.57
C ALA A 188 -2.56 3.67 11.79
N VAL A 189 -3.83 4.06 11.66
CA VAL A 189 -4.99 3.15 11.73
C VAL A 189 -4.91 2.05 10.67
N ARG A 190 -4.57 2.37 9.44
CA ARG A 190 -4.45 1.38 8.35
C ARG A 190 -3.30 0.39 8.60
N ILE A 191 -2.17 0.87 9.09
CA ILE A 191 -1.03 0.02 9.46
C ILE A 191 -1.41 -0.90 10.61
N LEU A 192 -2.08 -0.40 11.66
CA LEU A 192 -2.57 -1.20 12.78
C LEU A 192 -3.54 -2.29 12.32
N HIS A 193 -4.43 -1.96 11.39
CA HIS A 193 -5.35 -2.95 10.82
C HIS A 193 -4.58 -4.08 10.12
N LEU A 194 -3.59 -3.75 9.28
CA LEU A 194 -2.75 -4.75 8.61
C LEU A 194 -1.94 -5.59 9.61
N LEU A 195 -1.34 -4.93 10.62
CA LEU A 195 -0.61 -5.63 11.68
C LEU A 195 -1.50 -6.62 12.45
N GLY A 196 -2.75 -6.24 12.70
CA GLY A 196 -3.74 -7.11 13.33
C GLY A 196 -4.12 -8.32 12.46
N LEU A 197 -4.13 -8.18 11.13
CA LEU A 197 -4.45 -9.27 10.20
C LEU A 197 -3.27 -10.21 9.96
N GLU A 198 -2.09 -9.65 9.74
CA GLU A 198 -0.93 -10.41 9.27
C GLU A 198 0.07 -10.75 10.38
N GLY A 199 0.13 -9.94 11.44
CA GLY A 199 1.02 -10.16 12.57
C GLY A 199 0.82 -11.50 13.30
N PRO A 200 -0.43 -11.92 13.59
CA PRO A 200 -0.70 -13.21 14.21
C PRO A 200 -0.24 -14.42 13.41
N LYS A 201 -0.07 -14.27 12.09
CA LYS A 201 0.34 -15.33 11.16
C LYS A 201 1.87 -15.44 11.01
N THR A 202 2.63 -14.56 11.66
CA THR A 202 4.10 -14.53 11.57
C THR A 202 4.76 -15.53 12.52
N SER A 203 6.07 -15.75 12.34
CA SER A 203 6.86 -16.64 13.18
C SER A 203 7.00 -16.15 14.64
N GLN A 204 6.95 -14.83 14.87
CA GLN A 204 7.14 -14.19 16.18
C GLN A 204 6.04 -13.14 16.46
N PRO A 205 4.79 -13.54 16.74
CA PRO A 205 3.69 -12.60 16.95
C PRO A 205 3.92 -11.65 18.14
N THR A 206 4.60 -12.08 19.18
CA THR A 206 4.88 -11.27 20.38
C THR A 206 5.68 -9.99 20.10
N LYS A 207 6.53 -10.00 19.06
CA LYS A 207 7.29 -8.84 18.62
C LYS A 207 6.35 -7.68 18.22
N TYR A 208 5.29 -7.99 17.48
CA TYR A 208 4.34 -6.99 16.98
C TYR A 208 3.42 -6.45 18.07
N ILE A 209 3.04 -7.28 19.04
CA ILE A 209 2.20 -6.89 20.18
C ILE A 209 2.77 -5.68 20.91
N ARG A 210 4.09 -5.64 21.12
CA ARG A 210 4.76 -4.51 21.78
C ARG A 210 4.56 -3.20 21.03
N TYR A 211 4.78 -3.20 19.72
CA TYR A 211 4.61 -1.99 18.89
C TYR A 211 3.16 -1.51 18.89
N ILE A 212 2.20 -2.43 18.77
CA ILE A 212 0.78 -2.09 18.80
C ILE A 212 0.37 -1.53 20.15
N TYR A 213 0.82 -2.14 21.26
CA TYR A 213 0.47 -1.67 22.59
C TYR A 213 1.07 -0.29 22.93
N ASN A 214 2.24 0.01 22.42
CA ASN A 214 2.80 1.38 22.56
C ASN A 214 1.85 2.43 21.95
N ARG A 215 1.13 2.10 20.89
CA ARG A 215 0.13 3.02 20.29
C ARG A 215 -1.10 3.19 21.19
N VAL A 216 -1.48 2.16 21.96
CA VAL A 216 -2.54 2.31 22.96
C VAL A 216 -2.17 3.34 24.04
N VAL A 217 -0.90 3.41 24.40
CA VAL A 217 -0.46 4.29 25.51
C VAL A 217 -0.18 5.73 25.05
N LEU A 218 0.32 5.91 23.83
CA LEU A 218 0.95 7.17 23.40
C LEU A 218 0.10 8.01 22.44
N GLU A 219 -0.96 7.41 21.85
CA GLU A 219 -1.65 8.01 20.72
C GLU A 219 -3.00 8.68 21.08
N ASN A 220 -3.62 9.31 20.08
CA ASN A 220 -4.97 9.81 20.18
C ASN A 220 -6.02 8.67 20.23
N ALA A 221 -7.25 8.97 20.65
CA ALA A 221 -8.31 7.99 20.88
C ALA A 221 -8.58 7.11 19.64
N VAL A 222 -8.57 7.68 18.44
CA VAL A 222 -8.85 6.94 17.19
C VAL A 222 -7.79 5.87 16.93
N VAL A 223 -6.51 6.20 17.12
CA VAL A 223 -5.40 5.24 16.98
C VAL A 223 -5.42 4.22 18.12
N ARG A 224 -5.71 4.64 19.37
CA ARG A 224 -5.83 3.72 20.51
C ARG A 224 -6.93 2.69 20.28
N ALA A 225 -8.11 3.11 19.82
CA ALA A 225 -9.22 2.21 19.50
C ALA A 225 -8.86 1.19 18.40
N ALA A 226 -8.15 1.64 17.35
CA ALA A 226 -7.64 0.75 16.31
C ALA A 226 -6.58 -0.23 16.84
N ALA A 227 -5.70 0.22 17.74
CA ALA A 227 -4.69 -0.61 18.37
C ALA A 227 -5.31 -1.72 19.25
N VAL A 228 -6.36 -1.38 20.02
CA VAL A 228 -7.14 -2.37 20.80
C VAL A 228 -7.72 -3.44 19.89
N THR A 229 -8.34 -3.05 18.77
CA THR A 229 -8.88 -3.98 17.78
C THR A 229 -7.78 -4.87 17.18
N ALA A 230 -6.62 -4.30 16.87
CA ALA A 230 -5.49 -5.06 16.34
C ALA A 230 -4.96 -6.07 17.38
N LEU A 231 -4.80 -5.66 18.65
CA LEU A 231 -4.36 -6.54 19.75
C LEU A 231 -5.31 -7.74 19.93
N ALA A 232 -6.62 -7.52 19.87
CA ALA A 232 -7.60 -8.59 20.04
C ALA A 232 -7.39 -9.73 19.03
N LYS A 233 -7.01 -9.41 17.79
CA LYS A 233 -6.73 -10.41 16.74
C LYS A 233 -5.53 -11.32 17.07
N PHE A 234 -4.59 -10.85 17.89
CA PHE A 234 -3.50 -11.69 18.39
C PHE A 234 -3.93 -12.65 19.51
N GLY A 235 -5.04 -12.39 20.17
CA GLY A 235 -5.55 -13.23 21.25
C GLY A 235 -6.35 -14.46 20.79
N VAL A 236 -6.63 -14.59 19.49
CA VAL A 236 -7.52 -15.62 18.96
C VAL A 236 -6.78 -16.56 18.00
N GLY A 237 -7.01 -17.88 18.17
CA GLY A 237 -6.44 -18.93 17.31
C GLY A 237 -4.92 -19.08 17.40
N GLN A 238 -4.31 -18.59 18.47
CA GLN A 238 -2.88 -18.79 18.71
C GLN A 238 -2.60 -20.16 19.32
N LYS A 239 -1.51 -20.79 18.86
CA LYS A 239 -1.05 -22.06 19.41
C LYS A 239 -0.40 -21.89 20.78
N ASP A 240 0.18 -20.71 21.03
CA ASP A 240 0.85 -20.38 22.28
C ASP A 240 -0.13 -19.70 23.25
N PRO A 241 -0.47 -20.36 24.39
CA PRO A 241 -1.40 -19.79 25.38
C PRO A 241 -0.84 -18.53 26.06
N GLU A 242 0.49 -18.34 26.10
CA GLU A 242 1.09 -17.13 26.67
C GLU A 242 0.75 -15.87 25.85
N VAL A 243 0.60 -16.01 24.54
CA VAL A 243 0.16 -14.88 23.69
C VAL A 243 -1.25 -14.46 24.06
N LYS A 244 -2.20 -15.41 24.17
CA LYS A 244 -3.59 -15.13 24.58
C LYS A 244 -3.62 -14.47 25.95
N ARG A 245 -2.86 -15.00 26.90
CA ARG A 245 -2.76 -14.45 28.28
C ARG A 245 -2.23 -13.02 28.27
N SER A 246 -1.16 -12.77 27.52
CA SER A 246 -0.55 -11.43 27.40
C SER A 246 -1.53 -10.43 26.80
N VAL A 247 -2.22 -10.79 25.72
CA VAL A 247 -3.24 -9.94 25.09
C VAL A 247 -4.38 -9.66 26.06
N THR A 248 -4.88 -10.66 26.80
CA THR A 248 -5.95 -10.48 27.79
C THR A 248 -5.54 -9.46 28.86
N VAL A 249 -4.32 -9.54 29.38
CA VAL A 249 -3.81 -8.58 30.36
C VAL A 249 -3.73 -7.17 29.78
N LEU A 250 -3.25 -7.02 28.54
CA LEU A 250 -3.12 -5.73 27.88
C LEU A 250 -4.50 -5.11 27.60
N LEU A 251 -5.46 -5.88 27.11
CA LEU A 251 -6.83 -5.42 26.87
C LEU A 251 -7.54 -5.05 28.19
N THR A 252 -7.29 -5.79 29.28
CA THR A 252 -7.86 -5.47 30.60
C THR A 252 -7.41 -4.09 31.06
N ARG A 253 -6.16 -3.70 30.80
CA ARG A 253 -5.68 -2.34 31.12
C ARG A 253 -6.38 -1.24 30.29
N CYS A 254 -6.87 -1.58 29.09
CA CYS A 254 -7.60 -0.63 28.24
C CYS A 254 -9.01 -0.32 28.75
N LEU A 255 -9.54 -1.10 29.72
CA LEU A 255 -10.84 -0.82 30.35
C LEU A 255 -10.83 0.46 31.20
N ASP A 256 -9.65 0.95 31.58
CA ASP A 256 -9.47 2.19 32.33
C ASP A 256 -9.14 3.39 31.42
N ASP A 257 -9.26 3.25 30.11
CA ASP A 257 -8.99 4.35 29.16
C ASP A 257 -10.00 5.49 29.35
N VAL A 258 -9.55 6.72 29.10
CA VAL A 258 -10.38 7.93 29.21
C VAL A 258 -11.47 8.02 28.12
N ASP A 259 -11.25 7.35 27.00
CA ASP A 259 -12.13 7.37 25.84
C ASP A 259 -13.09 6.18 25.84
N ASP A 260 -14.38 6.45 25.60
CA ASP A 260 -15.44 5.44 25.66
C ASP A 260 -15.26 4.36 24.59
N GLU A 261 -14.93 4.76 23.36
CA GLU A 261 -14.75 3.82 22.23
C GLU A 261 -13.62 2.83 22.50
N VAL A 262 -12.53 3.29 23.14
CA VAL A 262 -11.40 2.42 23.51
C VAL A 262 -11.83 1.41 24.55
N ARG A 263 -12.57 1.85 25.63
CA ARG A 263 -13.08 0.97 26.67
C ARG A 263 -14.07 -0.05 26.11
N ASP A 264 -15.03 0.39 25.29
CA ASP A 264 -16.06 -0.47 24.72
C ASP A 264 -15.47 -1.54 23.83
N ARG A 265 -14.49 -1.20 22.99
CA ARG A 265 -13.77 -2.18 22.17
C ARG A 265 -12.98 -3.16 23.00
N ALA A 266 -12.33 -2.70 24.08
CA ALA A 266 -11.60 -3.58 24.99
C ALA A 266 -12.55 -4.56 25.69
N ALA A 267 -13.66 -4.06 26.24
CA ALA A 267 -14.68 -4.87 26.93
C ALA A 267 -15.31 -5.91 26.00
N LEU A 268 -15.71 -5.49 24.78
CA LEU A 268 -16.28 -6.38 23.77
C LEU A 268 -15.31 -7.50 23.40
N ASN A 269 -14.07 -7.14 23.07
CA ASN A 269 -13.06 -8.14 22.66
C ASN A 269 -12.70 -9.10 23.81
N LEU A 270 -12.56 -8.59 25.04
CA LEU A 270 -12.36 -9.45 26.22
C LEU A 270 -13.51 -10.43 26.40
N ARG A 271 -14.76 -9.97 26.28
CA ARG A 271 -15.93 -10.83 26.37
C ARG A 271 -15.93 -11.90 25.28
N LEU A 272 -15.69 -11.53 24.03
CA LEU A 272 -15.62 -12.46 22.90
C LEU A 272 -14.51 -13.51 23.08
N MET A 273 -13.36 -13.13 23.67
CA MET A 273 -12.25 -14.08 23.96
C MET A 273 -12.58 -15.08 25.08
N THR A 274 -13.63 -14.85 25.88
CA THR A 274 -14.13 -15.82 26.88
C THR A 274 -15.15 -16.81 26.31
N GLU A 275 -15.74 -16.50 25.16
CA GLU A 275 -16.66 -17.37 24.44
C GLU A 275 -15.91 -18.49 23.70
N PRO A 276 -16.60 -19.53 23.18
CA PRO A 276 -15.99 -20.56 22.37
C PRO A 276 -15.19 -19.98 21.20
N ASP A 277 -14.09 -20.64 20.82
CA ASP A 277 -13.16 -20.16 19.79
C ASP A 277 -13.86 -19.85 18.43
N GLU A 278 -14.92 -20.56 18.09
CA GLU A 278 -15.73 -20.30 16.88
C GLU A 278 -16.37 -18.91 16.89
N MET A 279 -16.88 -18.46 18.05
CA MET A 279 -17.47 -17.13 18.22
C MET A 279 -16.37 -16.05 18.17
N ALA A 280 -15.26 -16.29 18.85
CA ALA A 280 -14.12 -15.38 18.83
C ALA A 280 -13.54 -15.24 17.41
N ASP A 281 -13.36 -16.32 16.67
CA ASP A 281 -12.92 -16.31 15.29
C ASP A 281 -13.92 -15.55 14.39
N ARG A 282 -15.20 -15.79 14.55
CA ARG A 282 -16.24 -15.16 13.73
C ARG A 282 -16.28 -13.64 13.89
N PHE A 283 -16.15 -13.11 15.09
CA PHE A 283 -16.34 -11.68 15.36
C PHE A 283 -15.03 -10.89 15.47
N ILE A 284 -13.93 -11.52 15.84
CA ILE A 284 -12.64 -10.84 15.98
C ILE A 284 -11.81 -10.95 14.69
N LYS A 285 -11.79 -12.14 14.06
CA LYS A 285 -10.99 -12.37 12.82
C LYS A 285 -11.79 -12.25 11.54
N ASN A 286 -13.12 -12.11 11.62
CA ASN A 286 -13.95 -12.05 10.43
C ASN A 286 -13.50 -10.91 9.50
N GLU A 287 -13.12 -11.27 8.28
CA GLU A 287 -12.70 -10.36 7.22
C GLU A 287 -13.86 -10.06 6.24
N ASN A 288 -15.09 -10.51 6.56
CA ASN A 288 -16.23 -10.23 5.70
C ASN A 288 -16.51 -8.72 5.68
N MET A 289 -16.60 -8.18 4.50
CA MET A 289 -17.02 -6.81 4.29
C MET A 289 -18.51 -6.81 3.95
N PHE A 290 -19.24 -5.90 4.58
CA PHE A 290 -20.66 -5.70 4.32
C PHE A 290 -20.84 -4.38 3.55
N SER A 291 -21.88 -4.31 2.70
CA SER A 291 -22.30 -3.03 2.13
C SER A 291 -22.71 -2.09 3.25
N LEU A 292 -21.91 -1.05 3.50
CA LEU A 292 -22.17 -0.09 4.58
C LEU A 292 -23.46 0.69 4.39
N PRO A 293 -23.81 1.20 3.19
CA PRO A 293 -25.07 1.91 2.98
C PRO A 293 -26.27 1.01 3.22
N TYR A 294 -26.21 -0.25 2.81
CA TYR A 294 -27.29 -1.21 3.04
C TYR A 294 -27.39 -1.56 4.53
N PHE A 295 -26.26 -1.78 5.20
CA PHE A 295 -26.23 -2.04 6.64
C PHE A 295 -26.84 -0.88 7.44
N GLU A 296 -26.42 0.35 7.15
CA GLU A 296 -26.95 1.56 7.78
C GLU A 296 -28.46 1.67 7.58
N HIS A 297 -28.94 1.47 6.35
CA HIS A 297 -30.37 1.51 6.05
C HIS A 297 -31.16 0.47 6.87
N GLN A 298 -30.71 -0.78 6.91
CA GLN A 298 -31.38 -1.85 7.65
C GLN A 298 -31.35 -1.61 9.16
N LEU A 299 -30.23 -1.10 9.69
CA LEU A 299 -30.09 -0.75 11.08
C LEU A 299 -31.06 0.39 11.47
N VAL A 300 -31.15 1.42 10.65
CA VAL A 300 -32.11 2.53 10.85
C VAL A 300 -33.54 1.97 10.86
N MET A 301 -33.89 1.13 9.91
CA MET A 301 -35.24 0.49 9.88
C MET A 301 -35.52 -0.32 11.12
N TYR A 302 -34.53 -1.07 11.61
CA TYR A 302 -34.67 -1.84 12.84
C TYR A 302 -34.85 -0.94 14.07
N VAL A 303 -34.03 0.09 14.24
CA VAL A 303 -34.05 0.98 15.42
C VAL A 303 -35.30 1.89 15.45
N THR A 304 -35.79 2.31 14.26
CA THR A 304 -36.95 3.21 14.13
C THR A 304 -38.27 2.49 13.97
N ALA A 305 -38.30 1.15 14.08
CA ALA A 305 -39.53 0.38 13.95
C ALA A 305 -40.56 0.79 15.00
N GLU A 306 -41.79 1.01 14.56
CA GLU A 306 -42.92 1.36 15.45
C GLU A 306 -43.34 0.15 16.33
N ASP A 307 -43.22 -1.06 15.81
CA ASP A 307 -43.49 -2.29 16.50
C ASP A 307 -42.31 -2.71 17.39
N LYS A 308 -42.48 -2.49 18.69
CA LYS A 308 -41.45 -2.82 19.69
C LYS A 308 -41.18 -4.32 19.84
N SER A 309 -42.06 -5.20 19.32
CA SER A 309 -41.86 -6.66 19.34
C SER A 309 -40.66 -7.08 18.46
N ILE A 310 -40.22 -6.21 17.52
CA ILE A 310 -39.04 -6.44 16.71
C ILE A 310 -37.77 -6.55 17.57
N PHE A 311 -37.73 -5.82 18.72
CA PHE A 311 -36.57 -5.82 19.62
C PHE A 311 -36.50 -7.10 20.50
N ASP A 312 -37.53 -7.94 20.50
CA ASP A 312 -37.50 -9.26 21.16
C ASP A 312 -36.53 -10.22 20.41
N ASN A 313 -36.23 -9.93 19.15
CA ASN A 313 -35.25 -10.64 18.36
C ASN A 313 -34.02 -9.75 18.09
N PRO A 314 -32.80 -10.31 18.17
CA PRO A 314 -31.61 -9.57 17.82
C PRO A 314 -31.62 -9.17 16.33
N PHE A 315 -30.95 -8.07 16.00
CA PHE A 315 -30.76 -7.64 14.60
C PHE A 315 -30.14 -8.76 13.76
N ASP A 316 -30.80 -9.13 12.67
CA ASP A 316 -30.32 -10.21 11.80
C ASP A 316 -29.30 -9.70 10.78
N VAL A 317 -28.02 -9.87 11.09
CA VAL A 317 -26.89 -9.51 10.21
C VAL A 317 -26.87 -10.34 8.92
N SER A 318 -27.51 -11.51 8.88
CA SER A 318 -27.53 -12.37 7.69
C SER A 318 -28.28 -11.75 6.50
N THR A 319 -29.13 -10.75 6.77
CA THR A 319 -29.84 -9.99 5.74
C THR A 319 -28.94 -9.00 4.98
N ILE A 320 -27.74 -8.68 5.53
CA ILE A 320 -26.82 -7.73 4.94
C ILE A 320 -25.94 -8.41 3.90
N PRO A 321 -25.89 -7.91 2.64
CA PRO A 321 -25.05 -8.51 1.62
C PRO A 321 -23.56 -8.36 1.96
N VAL A 322 -22.82 -9.46 1.84
CA VAL A 322 -21.38 -9.48 1.91
C VAL A 322 -20.85 -9.03 0.54
N VAL A 323 -19.98 -8.05 0.53
CA VAL A 323 -19.39 -7.46 -0.68
C VAL A 323 -17.89 -7.76 -0.77
N THR A 324 -17.34 -7.71 -1.97
CA THR A 324 -15.89 -7.76 -2.16
C THR A 324 -15.25 -6.44 -1.77
N LYS A 325 -13.94 -6.44 -1.51
CA LYS A 325 -13.20 -5.22 -1.20
C LYS A 325 -13.34 -4.16 -2.32
N GLU A 326 -13.32 -4.61 -3.58
CA GLU A 326 -13.45 -3.72 -4.74
C GLU A 326 -14.84 -3.06 -4.83
N GLN A 327 -15.89 -3.80 -4.42
CA GLN A 327 -17.25 -3.28 -4.33
C GLN A 327 -17.40 -2.31 -3.16
N ALA A 328 -16.82 -2.63 -2.00
CA ALA A 328 -16.83 -1.74 -0.84
C ALA A 328 -16.05 -0.45 -1.04
N ASP A 329 -14.94 -0.50 -1.81
CA ASP A 329 -14.14 0.68 -2.17
C ASP A 329 -14.85 1.56 -3.23
N ALA A 330 -15.86 1.02 -3.93
CA ALA A 330 -16.66 1.73 -4.94
C ALA A 330 -17.95 2.36 -4.39
N GLU A 331 -18.44 1.91 -3.22
CA GLU A 331 -19.56 2.47 -2.45
C GLU A 331 -19.14 3.72 -1.64
#